data_8b3809c3c9a086fbebc77ec1c733fd81
#
_entry.id   8b3809c3c9a086fbebc77ec1c733fd81
#
_cell.length_a   1.000
_cell.length_b   1.000
_cell.length_c   1.000
_cell.angle_alpha   90.00
_cell.angle_beta   90.00
_cell.angle_gamma   90.00
#
_symmetry.space_group_name_H-M   'P 1'
#
loop_
_entity.id
_entity.type
_entity.pdbx_description
1 polymer ?
#
loop_
_entity_poly.entity_id
_entity_poly.type
_entity_poly.pdbx_seq_one_letter_code
_entity_poly.pdbx_strand_id
1 'polypeptide(L)'
;MDMKKTLIALFAALMLPVATFADKYTGLWKEYDEAVKKDLPKSQINVLERIAASAAKEKSYGNLLKAEVRRINTLASISADSIPGAIRMFEAQAANAGNSDKALAAVYNCVLADVYEKVEWKSNTFPNAGQTAKDYARKALAHPEVLAAKNTGGYVPFVKEGTDSRIFNNDLLSVVGYTLKEYRRLNDYYNKTGNRT
;
A
#
# COMPACT_ATOMS: atom_id res chain seq x y z
N MET A 1 -36.82 29.08 -22.50
CA MET A 1 -35.78 28.03 -22.31
C MET A 1 -36.10 27.31 -21.01
N ASP A 2 -36.48 26.05 -21.10
CA ASP A 2 -37.19 25.32 -20.06
C ASP A 2 -36.20 24.84 -18.96
N MET A 3 -36.23 25.51 -17.79
CA MET A 3 -35.35 25.25 -16.64
C MET A 3 -35.34 23.76 -16.19
N LYS A 4 -36.43 23.02 -16.42
CA LYS A 4 -36.52 21.58 -16.10
C LYS A 4 -35.63 20.73 -17.01
N LYS A 5 -35.48 21.11 -18.28
CA LYS A 5 -34.60 20.37 -19.22
C LYS A 5 -33.12 20.60 -18.95
N THR A 6 -32.75 21.78 -18.46
CA THR A 6 -31.37 22.12 -18.08
C THR A 6 -30.96 21.41 -16.79
N LEU A 7 -31.89 21.23 -15.84
CA LEU A 7 -31.58 20.50 -14.58
C LEU A 7 -31.36 19.00 -14.81
N ILE A 8 -32.11 18.38 -15.72
CA ILE A 8 -31.95 16.96 -16.08
C ILE A 8 -30.63 16.71 -16.82
N ALA A 9 -30.20 17.63 -17.69
CA ALA A 9 -28.92 17.54 -18.38
C ALA A 9 -27.73 17.70 -17.42
N LEU A 10 -27.85 18.54 -16.38
CA LEU A 10 -26.79 18.72 -15.36
C LEU A 10 -26.66 17.50 -14.44
N PHE A 11 -27.80 16.83 -14.14
CA PHE A 11 -27.78 15.61 -13.31
C PHE A 11 -27.26 14.37 -14.08
N ALA A 12 -27.47 14.31 -15.39
CA ALA A 12 -26.93 13.26 -16.24
C ALA A 12 -25.39 13.37 -16.42
N ALA A 13 -24.84 14.58 -16.37
CA ALA A 13 -23.39 14.82 -16.46
C ALA A 13 -22.63 14.44 -15.18
N LEU A 14 -23.31 14.32 -14.02
CA LEU A 14 -22.72 13.92 -12.73
C LEU A 14 -22.72 12.40 -12.49
N MET A 15 -23.35 11.62 -13.38
CA MET A 15 -23.41 10.15 -13.32
C MET A 15 -22.37 9.45 -14.19
N LEU A 16 -21.21 10.07 -14.44
CA LEU A 16 -20.09 9.45 -15.17
C LEU A 16 -18.97 9.08 -14.20
N PRO A 17 -18.35 8.00 -14.38
CA PRO A 17 -18.56 6.59 -14.07
C PRO A 17 -17.63 6.12 -12.94
N VAL A 18 -18.12 5.91 -11.76
CA VAL A 18 -17.40 5.16 -10.70
C VAL A 18 -17.10 3.72 -11.16
N ALA A 19 -17.85 3.21 -12.12
CA ALA A 19 -17.70 1.85 -12.66
C ALA A 19 -16.44 1.63 -13.50
N THR A 20 -15.89 2.67 -14.14
CA THR A 20 -14.75 2.52 -15.08
C THR A 20 -13.41 2.28 -14.39
N PHE A 21 -13.20 2.79 -13.19
CA PHE A 21 -11.92 2.62 -12.48
C PHE A 21 -11.74 1.21 -11.90
N ALA A 22 -12.80 0.63 -11.35
CA ALA A 22 -12.76 -0.74 -10.83
C ALA A 22 -12.51 -1.74 -11.98
N ASP A 23 -13.12 -1.52 -13.14
CA ASP A 23 -12.97 -2.38 -14.31
C ASP A 23 -11.55 -2.33 -14.90
N LYS A 24 -10.94 -1.14 -14.97
CA LYS A 24 -9.56 -0.96 -15.46
C LYS A 24 -8.54 -1.77 -14.66
N TYR A 25 -8.56 -1.69 -13.33
CA TYR A 25 -7.61 -2.45 -12.50
C TYR A 25 -7.91 -3.94 -12.52
N THR A 26 -9.16 -4.34 -12.61
CA THR A 26 -9.56 -5.74 -12.76
C THR A 26 -8.95 -6.35 -14.03
N GLY A 27 -9.00 -5.65 -15.16
CA GLY A 27 -8.38 -6.07 -16.41
C GLY A 27 -6.85 -6.20 -16.29
N LEU A 28 -6.18 -5.21 -15.71
CA LEU A 28 -4.72 -5.21 -15.51
C LEU A 28 -4.29 -6.33 -14.55
N TRP A 29 -5.00 -6.54 -13.44
CA TRP A 29 -4.69 -7.63 -12.51
C TRP A 29 -4.89 -8.99 -13.15
N LYS A 30 -5.90 -9.17 -14.01
CA LYS A 30 -6.09 -10.40 -14.79
C LYS A 30 -4.92 -10.62 -15.76
N GLU A 31 -4.46 -9.60 -16.47
CA GLU A 31 -3.28 -9.68 -17.34
C GLU A 31 -2.02 -10.09 -16.55
N TYR A 32 -1.83 -9.52 -15.36
CA TYR A 32 -0.76 -9.92 -14.44
C TYR A 32 -0.87 -11.40 -14.03
N ASP A 33 -2.05 -11.85 -13.62
CA ASP A 33 -2.28 -13.24 -13.19
C ASP A 33 -2.05 -14.25 -14.34
N GLU A 34 -2.38 -13.88 -15.58
CA GLU A 34 -2.05 -14.68 -16.76
C GLU A 34 -0.53 -14.74 -17.03
N ALA A 35 0.19 -13.63 -16.82
CA ALA A 35 1.64 -13.62 -16.93
C ALA A 35 2.31 -14.47 -15.81
N VAL A 36 1.74 -14.50 -14.60
CA VAL A 36 2.18 -15.38 -13.52
C VAL A 36 1.98 -16.85 -13.88
N LYS A 37 0.77 -17.23 -14.36
CA LYS A 37 0.47 -18.62 -14.77
C LYS A 37 1.40 -19.15 -15.88
N LYS A 38 1.85 -18.25 -16.76
CA LYS A 38 2.75 -18.57 -17.87
C LYS A 38 4.23 -18.46 -17.53
N ASP A 39 4.55 -18.15 -16.29
CA ASP A 39 5.93 -17.91 -15.80
C ASP A 39 6.70 -16.91 -16.69
N LEU A 40 6.08 -15.73 -16.94
CA LEU A 40 6.63 -14.66 -17.77
C LEU A 40 7.02 -13.44 -16.93
N PRO A 41 8.15 -13.45 -16.21
CA PRO A 41 8.49 -12.41 -15.24
C PRO A 41 8.65 -11.02 -15.87
N LYS A 42 9.17 -10.90 -17.09
CA LYS A 42 9.25 -9.61 -17.80
C LYS A 42 7.87 -9.01 -18.09
N SER A 43 6.90 -9.86 -18.49
CA SER A 43 5.51 -9.43 -18.69
C SER A 43 4.86 -9.03 -17.37
N GLN A 44 5.11 -9.78 -16.29
CA GLN A 44 4.64 -9.43 -14.95
C GLN A 44 5.11 -8.03 -14.56
N ILE A 45 6.42 -7.72 -14.71
CA ILE A 45 6.99 -6.41 -14.39
C ILE A 45 6.32 -5.30 -15.20
N ASN A 46 6.17 -5.48 -16.52
CA ASN A 46 5.53 -4.49 -17.39
C ASN A 46 4.10 -4.16 -16.94
N VAL A 47 3.29 -5.18 -16.64
CA VAL A 47 1.92 -4.96 -16.16
C VAL A 47 1.90 -4.25 -14.81
N LEU A 48 2.77 -4.64 -13.87
CA LEU A 48 2.88 -4.00 -12.56
C LEU A 48 3.28 -2.53 -12.66
N GLU A 49 4.17 -2.18 -13.57
CA GLU A 49 4.56 -0.78 -13.84
C GLU A 49 3.38 0.04 -14.38
N ARG A 50 2.57 -0.52 -15.28
CA ARG A 50 1.35 0.11 -15.80
C ARG A 50 0.32 0.33 -14.71
N ILE A 51 0.13 -0.66 -13.81
CA ILE A 51 -0.75 -0.52 -12.65
C ILE A 51 -0.24 0.59 -11.73
N ALA A 52 1.05 0.55 -11.36
CA ALA A 52 1.62 1.53 -10.43
C ALA A 52 1.55 2.96 -10.98
N ALA A 53 1.88 3.17 -12.26
CA ALA A 53 1.81 4.48 -12.90
C ALA A 53 0.39 5.06 -12.94
N SER A 54 -0.60 4.22 -13.24
CA SER A 54 -2.01 4.64 -13.22
C SER A 54 -2.50 4.91 -11.80
N ALA A 55 -2.18 4.02 -10.87
CA ALA A 55 -2.62 4.10 -9.48
C ALA A 55 -2.03 5.31 -8.75
N ALA A 56 -0.79 5.69 -9.06
CA ALA A 56 -0.16 6.90 -8.52
C ALA A 56 -0.90 8.17 -8.97
N LYS A 57 -1.25 8.29 -10.25
CA LYS A 57 -2.01 9.43 -10.79
C LYS A 57 -3.40 9.55 -10.19
N GLU A 58 -4.06 8.42 -9.96
CA GLU A 58 -5.44 8.33 -9.48
C GLU A 58 -5.53 8.27 -7.95
N LYS A 59 -4.39 8.27 -7.25
CA LYS A 59 -4.30 8.08 -5.79
C LYS A 59 -4.98 6.79 -5.32
N SER A 60 -4.96 5.75 -6.17
CA SER A 60 -5.45 4.42 -5.84
C SER A 60 -4.38 3.66 -5.04
N TYR A 61 -4.21 4.03 -3.77
CA TYR A 61 -3.06 3.60 -2.96
C TYR A 61 -2.99 2.08 -2.76
N GLY A 62 -4.14 1.41 -2.67
CA GLY A 62 -4.17 -0.05 -2.57
C GLY A 62 -3.60 -0.74 -3.81
N ASN A 63 -3.95 -0.28 -5.02
CA ASN A 63 -3.40 -0.81 -6.26
C ASN A 63 -1.92 -0.44 -6.43
N LEU A 64 -1.53 0.81 -6.08
CA LEU A 64 -0.14 1.27 -6.12
C LEU A 64 0.76 0.38 -5.26
N LEU A 65 0.48 0.28 -3.97
CA LEU A 65 1.29 -0.49 -3.02
C LEU A 65 1.36 -1.98 -3.39
N LYS A 66 0.21 -2.58 -3.79
CA LYS A 66 0.17 -3.98 -4.22
C LYS A 66 1.04 -4.21 -5.45
N ALA A 67 1.00 -3.31 -6.43
CA ALA A 67 1.79 -3.43 -7.65
C ALA A 67 3.30 -3.31 -7.36
N GLU A 68 3.70 -2.33 -6.54
CA GLU A 68 5.10 -2.11 -6.21
C GLU A 68 5.68 -3.26 -5.38
N VAL A 69 4.96 -3.76 -4.37
CA VAL A 69 5.42 -4.92 -3.59
C VAL A 69 5.52 -6.18 -4.46
N ARG A 70 4.55 -6.41 -5.35
CA ARG A 70 4.62 -7.53 -6.31
C ARG A 70 5.81 -7.38 -7.25
N ARG A 71 6.12 -6.16 -7.69
CA ARG A 71 7.29 -5.90 -8.55
C ARG A 71 8.61 -6.24 -7.86
N ILE A 72 8.78 -5.86 -6.58
CA ILE A 72 9.96 -6.24 -5.79
C ILE A 72 10.10 -7.77 -5.73
N ASN A 73 9.01 -8.47 -5.42
CA ASN A 73 9.00 -9.92 -5.34
C ASN A 73 9.35 -10.59 -6.68
N THR A 74 8.81 -10.08 -7.79
CA THR A 74 9.12 -10.59 -9.13
C THR A 74 10.59 -10.34 -9.50
N LEU A 75 11.14 -9.15 -9.22
CA LEU A 75 12.56 -8.86 -9.43
C LEU A 75 13.45 -9.78 -8.60
N ALA A 76 13.12 -9.98 -7.34
CA ALA A 76 13.85 -10.87 -6.45
C ALA A 76 13.83 -12.35 -6.93
N SER A 77 12.75 -12.78 -7.58
CA SER A 77 12.64 -14.14 -8.15
C SER A 77 13.50 -14.33 -9.41
N ILE A 78 13.79 -13.26 -10.14
CA ILE A 78 14.67 -13.30 -11.33
C ILE A 78 16.14 -13.35 -10.90
N SER A 79 16.54 -12.47 -9.99
CA SER A 79 17.92 -12.40 -9.50
C SER A 79 17.98 -11.80 -8.10
N ALA A 80 18.69 -12.45 -7.20
CA ALA A 80 18.96 -11.93 -5.86
C ALA A 80 19.70 -10.57 -5.90
N ASP A 81 20.51 -10.33 -6.93
CA ASP A 81 21.27 -9.08 -7.10
C ASP A 81 20.37 -7.87 -7.39
N SER A 82 19.11 -8.10 -7.79
CA SER A 82 18.13 -7.03 -7.99
C SER A 82 17.51 -6.50 -6.70
N ILE A 83 17.59 -7.26 -5.60
CA ILE A 83 16.95 -6.93 -4.31
C ILE A 83 17.40 -5.56 -3.77
N PRO A 84 18.71 -5.22 -3.69
CA PRO A 84 19.14 -3.93 -3.17
C PRO A 84 18.59 -2.74 -4.00
N GLY A 85 18.54 -2.89 -5.33
CA GLY A 85 17.97 -1.89 -6.22
C GLY A 85 16.48 -1.69 -6.00
N ALA A 86 15.73 -2.77 -5.85
CA ALA A 86 14.30 -2.74 -5.60
C ALA A 86 13.96 -2.12 -4.24
N ILE A 87 14.73 -2.40 -3.18
CA ILE A 87 14.56 -1.76 -1.87
C ILE A 87 14.82 -0.27 -1.97
N ARG A 88 15.90 0.19 -2.60
CA ARG A 88 16.17 1.62 -2.78
C ARG A 88 15.06 2.36 -3.52
N MET A 89 14.44 1.74 -4.53
CA MET A 89 13.27 2.33 -5.20
C MET A 89 12.11 2.52 -4.22
N PHE A 90 11.85 1.55 -3.37
CA PHE A 90 10.77 1.63 -2.39
C PHE A 90 11.05 2.67 -1.29
N GLU A 91 12.32 2.81 -0.88
CA GLU A 91 12.77 3.88 0.02
C GLU A 91 12.54 5.27 -0.58
N ALA A 92 12.83 5.45 -1.86
CA ALA A 92 12.56 6.71 -2.57
C ALA A 92 11.05 7.02 -2.61
N GLN A 93 10.18 6.03 -2.81
CA GLN A 93 8.74 6.21 -2.76
C GLN A 93 8.26 6.60 -1.35
N ALA A 94 8.80 5.97 -0.30
CA ALA A 94 8.50 6.33 1.08
C ALA A 94 8.88 7.79 1.39
N ALA A 95 10.06 8.22 0.93
CA ALA A 95 10.54 9.60 1.11
C ALA A 95 9.65 10.61 0.35
N ASN A 96 9.30 10.32 -0.90
CA ASN A 96 8.42 11.16 -1.71
C ASN A 96 7.02 11.29 -1.10
N ALA A 97 6.45 10.17 -0.63
CA ALA A 97 5.16 10.17 0.05
C ALA A 97 5.21 11.00 1.34
N GLY A 98 6.32 10.98 2.09
CA GLY A 98 6.52 11.75 3.32
C GLY A 98 6.29 13.26 3.16
N ASN A 99 6.53 13.79 1.96
CA ASN A 99 6.33 15.20 1.64
C ASN A 99 4.87 15.58 1.35
N SER A 100 4.01 14.62 1.01
CA SER A 100 2.66 14.88 0.51
C SER A 100 1.55 14.15 1.26
N ASP A 101 1.79 12.92 1.70
CA ASP A 101 0.80 12.08 2.37
C ASP A 101 1.46 11.21 3.47
N LYS A 102 1.35 11.67 4.72
CA LYS A 102 1.93 11.00 5.89
C LYS A 102 1.38 9.59 6.10
N ALA A 103 0.12 9.35 5.77
CA ALA A 103 -0.48 8.02 5.92
C ALA A 103 0.12 7.03 4.90
N LEU A 104 0.25 7.46 3.64
CA LEU A 104 0.89 6.65 2.61
C LEU A 104 2.36 6.38 2.96
N ALA A 105 3.10 7.42 3.41
CA ALA A 105 4.48 7.26 3.86
C ALA A 105 4.62 6.25 5.01
N ALA A 106 3.69 6.28 5.97
CA ALA A 106 3.68 5.32 7.07
C ALA A 106 3.49 3.88 6.59
N VAL A 107 2.62 3.64 5.61
CA VAL A 107 2.44 2.31 5.02
C VAL A 107 3.70 1.86 4.27
N TYR A 108 4.35 2.74 3.49
CA TYR A 108 5.65 2.44 2.88
C TYR A 108 6.71 2.08 3.93
N ASN A 109 6.81 2.85 5.01
CA ASN A 109 7.75 2.59 6.10
C ASN A 109 7.44 1.25 6.81
N CYS A 110 6.17 0.89 6.96
CA CYS A 110 5.76 -0.41 7.52
C CYS A 110 6.24 -1.56 6.63
N VAL A 111 6.07 -1.46 5.31
CA VAL A 111 6.57 -2.46 4.35
C VAL A 111 8.08 -2.54 4.39
N LEU A 112 8.79 -1.40 4.45
CA LEU A 112 10.26 -1.38 4.55
C LEU A 112 10.75 -2.04 5.84
N ALA A 113 10.08 -1.84 6.98
CA ALA A 113 10.41 -2.52 8.22
C ALA A 113 10.33 -4.05 8.06
N ASP A 114 9.24 -4.56 7.48
CA ASP A 114 9.05 -6.00 7.23
C ASP A 114 10.09 -6.54 6.22
N VAL A 115 10.41 -5.80 5.17
CA VAL A 115 11.43 -6.19 4.19
C VAL A 115 12.81 -6.28 4.83
N TYR A 116 13.22 -5.26 5.63
CA TYR A 116 14.52 -5.28 6.30
C TYR A 116 14.61 -6.36 7.38
N GLU A 117 13.54 -6.68 8.10
CA GLU A 117 13.49 -7.83 9.00
C GLU A 117 13.75 -9.14 8.25
N LYS A 118 13.16 -9.31 7.07
CA LYS A 118 13.30 -10.52 6.24
C LYS A 118 14.67 -10.67 5.56
N VAL A 119 15.43 -9.60 5.35
CA VAL A 119 16.77 -9.65 4.75
C VAL A 119 17.92 -9.56 5.77
N GLU A 120 17.62 -9.54 7.06
CA GLU A 120 18.61 -9.42 8.15
C GLU A 120 19.68 -10.52 8.08
N TRP A 121 19.31 -11.74 7.67
CA TRP A 121 20.23 -12.85 7.49
C TRP A 121 21.27 -12.63 6.36
N LYS A 122 21.05 -11.67 5.45
CA LYS A 122 21.98 -11.26 4.38
C LYS A 122 22.90 -10.13 4.84
N SER A 123 23.56 -10.30 5.97
CA SER A 123 24.37 -9.26 6.63
C SER A 123 25.44 -8.62 5.76
N ASN A 124 26.03 -9.35 4.81
CA ASN A 124 27.03 -8.82 3.88
C ASN A 124 26.42 -7.80 2.86
N THR A 125 25.16 -8.01 2.47
CA THR A 125 24.47 -7.14 1.52
C THR A 125 23.70 -6.00 2.22
N PHE A 126 23.18 -6.29 3.42
CA PHE A 126 22.38 -5.39 4.23
C PHE A 126 22.94 -5.27 5.64
N PRO A 127 24.10 -4.60 5.82
CA PRO A 127 24.66 -4.36 7.15
C PRO A 127 23.66 -3.56 7.98
N ASN A 128 23.46 -3.97 9.23
CA ASN A 128 22.53 -3.35 10.17
C ASN A 128 21.03 -3.44 9.78
N ALA A 129 20.63 -4.40 8.97
CA ALA A 129 19.23 -4.55 8.53
C ALA A 129 18.24 -4.57 9.69
N GLY A 130 18.54 -5.28 10.79
CA GLY A 130 17.69 -5.31 11.98
C GLY A 130 17.52 -3.94 12.64
N GLN A 131 18.56 -3.10 12.69
CA GLN A 131 18.43 -1.73 13.19
C GLN A 131 17.65 -0.86 12.22
N THR A 132 17.88 -0.99 10.92
CA THR A 132 17.15 -0.30 9.86
C THR A 132 15.66 -0.65 9.89
N ALA A 133 15.31 -1.93 10.11
CA ALA A 133 13.91 -2.35 10.30
C ALA A 133 13.23 -1.63 11.46
N LYS A 134 13.91 -1.53 12.62
CA LYS A 134 13.40 -0.79 13.80
C LYS A 134 13.22 0.69 13.52
N ASP A 135 14.13 1.29 12.73
CA ASP A 135 14.03 2.71 12.36
C ASP A 135 12.82 2.98 11.44
N TYR A 136 12.56 2.09 10.48
CA TYR A 136 11.38 2.17 9.64
C TYR A 136 10.08 1.89 10.43
N ALA A 137 10.08 0.94 11.36
CA ALA A 137 8.94 0.71 12.24
C ALA A 137 8.60 1.96 13.09
N ARG A 138 9.62 2.66 13.63
CA ARG A 138 9.42 3.93 14.34
C ARG A 138 8.84 5.01 13.44
N LYS A 139 9.34 5.15 12.20
CA LYS A 139 8.80 6.10 11.21
C LYS A 139 7.36 5.77 10.82
N ALA A 140 7.02 4.50 10.65
CA ALA A 140 5.67 4.05 10.34
C ALA A 140 4.65 4.45 11.40
N LEU A 141 5.04 4.46 12.68
CA LEU A 141 4.19 4.80 13.81
C LEU A 141 4.44 6.20 14.40
N ALA A 142 5.12 7.08 13.65
CA ALA A 142 5.44 8.44 14.13
C ALA A 142 4.20 9.33 14.29
N HIS A 143 3.15 9.09 13.49
CA HIS A 143 1.91 9.86 13.45
C HIS A 143 0.69 8.96 13.60
N PRO A 144 0.47 8.35 14.79
CA PRO A 144 -0.63 7.41 15.00
C PRO A 144 -2.01 8.03 14.77
N GLU A 145 -2.17 9.32 15.08
CA GLU A 145 -3.40 10.08 14.85
C GLU A 145 -3.79 10.16 13.36
N VAL A 146 -2.79 10.28 12.47
CA VAL A 146 -3.00 10.30 11.02
C VAL A 146 -3.47 8.94 10.52
N LEU A 147 -2.89 7.87 11.04
CA LEU A 147 -3.25 6.50 10.67
C LEU A 147 -4.64 6.11 11.20
N ALA A 148 -4.95 6.47 12.45
CA ALA A 148 -6.26 6.20 13.06
C ALA A 148 -7.40 6.93 12.34
N ALA A 149 -7.13 8.09 11.73
CA ALA A 149 -8.10 8.84 10.94
C ALA A 149 -8.31 8.28 9.51
N LYS A 150 -7.56 7.26 9.08
CA LYS A 150 -7.65 6.68 7.72
C LYS A 150 -8.28 5.30 7.73
N ASN A 151 -9.42 5.16 7.06
CA ASN A 151 -10.07 3.87 6.85
C ASN A 151 -9.26 2.99 5.89
N THR A 152 -9.22 1.68 6.17
CA THR A 152 -8.51 0.67 5.37
C THR A 152 -9.05 0.52 3.95
N GLY A 153 -10.31 0.87 3.70
CA GLY A 153 -10.96 0.75 2.39
C GLY A 153 -10.23 1.47 1.26
N GLY A 154 -9.59 2.61 1.55
CA GLY A 154 -8.75 3.34 0.58
C GLY A 154 -7.46 2.62 0.17
N TYR A 155 -7.13 1.52 0.86
CA TYR A 155 -5.92 0.72 0.65
C TYR A 155 -6.20 -0.69 0.11
N VAL A 156 -7.45 -0.99 -0.22
CA VAL A 156 -7.83 -2.21 -0.96
C VAL A 156 -7.34 -2.08 -2.42
N PRO A 157 -6.73 -3.11 -3.04
CA PRO A 157 -6.60 -4.50 -2.60
C PRO A 157 -5.26 -4.84 -1.90
N PHE A 158 -4.48 -3.86 -1.46
CA PHE A 158 -3.24 -4.11 -0.70
C PHE A 158 -3.55 -4.59 0.71
N VAL A 159 -4.39 -3.85 1.44
CA VAL A 159 -4.96 -4.27 2.71
C VAL A 159 -6.20 -5.12 2.42
N LYS A 160 -6.27 -6.30 3.00
CA LYS A 160 -7.41 -7.21 2.90
C LYS A 160 -7.90 -7.59 4.28
N GLU A 161 -9.21 -7.72 4.43
CA GLU A 161 -9.79 -8.33 5.61
C GLU A 161 -9.33 -9.78 5.76
N GLY A 162 -8.85 -10.10 6.95
CA GLY A 162 -8.51 -11.47 7.37
C GLY A 162 -9.56 -12.04 8.30
N THR A 163 -9.35 -13.28 8.74
CA THR A 163 -10.24 -13.98 9.67
C THR A 163 -10.41 -13.22 11.00
N ASP A 164 -9.34 -12.54 11.44
CA ASP A 164 -9.28 -11.82 12.71
C ASP A 164 -9.59 -10.32 12.60
N SER A 165 -10.02 -9.86 11.41
CA SER A 165 -10.30 -8.43 11.18
C SER A 165 -11.30 -7.82 12.14
N ARG A 166 -12.21 -8.63 12.71
CA ARG A 166 -13.26 -8.19 13.66
C ARG A 166 -12.73 -7.69 15.00
N ILE A 167 -11.48 -8.04 15.36
CA ILE A 167 -10.87 -7.62 16.64
C ILE A 167 -10.08 -6.31 16.51
N PHE A 168 -9.98 -5.77 15.29
CA PHE A 168 -9.24 -4.54 14.97
C PHE A 168 -10.21 -3.44 14.56
N ASN A 169 -9.82 -2.20 14.87
CA ASN A 169 -10.47 -1.05 14.28
C ASN A 169 -10.22 -1.05 12.76
N ASN A 170 -11.21 -0.60 11.97
CA ASN A 170 -11.10 -0.53 10.53
C ASN A 170 -10.31 0.73 10.09
N ASP A 171 -9.09 0.88 10.63
CA ASP A 171 -8.17 1.98 10.37
C ASP A 171 -6.75 1.49 10.08
N LEU A 172 -5.92 2.37 9.50
CA LEU A 172 -4.55 2.04 9.16
C LEU A 172 -3.65 1.85 10.39
N LEU A 173 -3.97 2.48 11.52
CA LEU A 173 -3.16 2.31 12.73
C LEU A 173 -3.22 0.87 13.22
N SER A 174 -4.41 0.27 13.21
CA SER A 174 -4.58 -1.16 13.54
C SER A 174 -3.77 -2.05 12.61
N VAL A 175 -3.83 -1.81 11.30
CA VAL A 175 -3.10 -2.61 10.30
C VAL A 175 -1.59 -2.49 10.48
N VAL A 176 -1.08 -1.26 10.56
CA VAL A 176 0.36 -1.00 10.69
C VAL A 176 0.90 -1.53 12.01
N GLY A 177 0.23 -1.24 13.12
CA GLY A 177 0.67 -1.69 14.44
C GLY A 177 0.61 -3.21 14.61
N TYR A 178 -0.40 -3.87 14.02
CA TYR A 178 -0.48 -5.33 14.00
C TYR A 178 0.64 -5.95 13.16
N THR A 179 0.89 -5.42 11.96
CA THR A 179 1.96 -5.89 11.07
C THR A 179 3.32 -5.79 11.74
N LEU A 180 3.56 -4.70 12.50
CA LEU A 180 4.81 -4.46 13.22
C LEU A 180 4.86 -5.12 14.61
N LYS A 181 3.81 -5.86 15.00
CA LYS A 181 3.67 -6.51 16.33
C LYS A 181 3.71 -5.52 17.51
N GLU A 182 3.36 -4.26 17.28
CA GLU A 182 3.36 -3.15 18.25
C GLU A 182 2.05 -3.05 19.06
N TYR A 183 1.55 -4.20 19.54
CA TYR A 183 0.25 -4.34 20.22
C TYR A 183 0.10 -3.44 21.44
N ARG A 184 1.16 -3.29 22.26
CA ARG A 184 1.14 -2.43 23.43
C ARG A 184 0.91 -0.97 23.03
N ARG A 185 1.62 -0.50 22.02
CA ARG A 185 1.50 0.88 21.51
C ARG A 185 0.12 1.17 20.93
N LEU A 186 -0.48 0.20 20.24
CA LEU A 186 -1.88 0.27 19.79
C LEU A 186 -2.84 0.43 20.96
N ASN A 187 -2.74 -0.48 21.93
CA ASN A 187 -3.60 -0.45 23.11
C ASN A 187 -3.49 0.86 23.89
N ASP A 188 -2.28 1.37 24.08
CA ASP A 188 -2.03 2.63 24.76
C ASP A 188 -2.68 3.81 24.02
N TYR A 189 -2.60 3.82 22.67
CA TYR A 189 -3.22 4.87 21.87
C TYR A 189 -4.76 4.84 21.98
N TYR A 190 -5.38 3.69 21.73
CA TYR A 190 -6.84 3.58 21.75
C TYR A 190 -7.44 3.78 23.16
N ASN A 191 -6.74 3.36 24.20
CA ASN A 191 -7.18 3.61 25.58
C ASN A 191 -7.15 5.12 25.92
N LYS A 192 -6.13 5.86 25.47
CA LYS A 192 -6.01 7.30 25.69
C LYS A 192 -7.03 8.12 24.89
N THR A 193 -7.37 7.68 23.70
CA THR A 193 -8.26 8.43 22.78
C THR A 193 -9.72 8.04 22.92
N GLY A 194 -10.04 6.98 23.66
CA GLY A 194 -11.41 6.46 23.79
C GLY A 194 -11.97 5.80 22.53
N ASN A 195 -11.14 5.58 21.50
CA ASN A 195 -11.53 5.04 20.19
C ASN A 195 -11.51 3.50 20.15
N ARG A 196 -11.75 2.81 21.24
CA ARG A 196 -12.04 1.37 21.22
C ARG A 196 -13.47 1.15 20.75
N THR A 197 -13.63 0.52 19.60
CA THR A 197 -14.91 -0.10 19.18
C THR A 197 -15.04 -1.47 19.80
#